data_231e255026351849c8f4394ac500901f
#
_entry.id   231e255026351849c8f4394ac500901f
#
_cell.length_a   1.000
_cell.length_b   1.000
_cell.length_c   1.000
_cell.angle_alpha   90.00
_cell.angle_beta   90.00
_cell.angle_gamma   90.00
#
_symmetry.space_group_name_H-M   'P 1'
#
loop_
_entity.id
_entity.type
_entity.pdbx_description
1 polymer ?
#
loop_
_entity_poly.entity_id
_entity_poly.type
_entity_poly.pdbx_seq_one_letter_code
_entity_poly.pdbx_strand_id
1 'polypeptide(L)'
;MNIHFTGIAGAGMSAVALMMRDAGHQVSGSDADVFPPMSTYVAGLGFPVTYHFDAANLPAELDLLVLGASAKLGGTDNPEVATARGRSVKITDFASLVGETTASRINTVVAGSFGKSTCTALVAHILRQAGVDAGWMIGAISPSLPATGHWGTASDMVLEGDEYIVGNGDNRSKFALYHPDHLLLTSLIHDHVNVFPAFADYEAPFRALLAGLPSTGLAVMRDHPAIRAVAGLTGARVVWYDTVPCQGWFSRDVTYGETSSFTLVAPDGSELALTTSLLGEHNIENIVGVSAYLLERGLVGQDALTAAVASFQGIRRRLDRLTKASRIPVIEGFGSSYEKARSAIEAVLLHFPTRPLIVVFEPHTFSWRSRDALSWYDTVFEGCARVLICPPPEHGAATIDQTSFAEILARVTATGIRSEGFESADAAIAALSTLQANEIVLLLSSGPLLGLPDSLPGVFERLYA
;
A
#
# COMPACT_ATOMS: atom_id res chain seq x y z
N MET A 1 10.78 26.57 -8.61
CA MET A 1 9.44 27.06 -8.21
C MET A 1 9.29 26.88 -6.71
N ASN A 2 8.47 27.73 -6.09
CA ASN A 2 8.00 27.57 -4.72
C ASN A 2 6.61 26.89 -4.79
N ILE A 3 6.50 25.67 -4.27
CA ILE A 3 5.31 24.83 -4.35
C ILE A 3 4.77 24.57 -2.94
N HIS A 4 3.50 24.83 -2.71
CA HIS A 4 2.84 24.49 -1.45
C HIS A 4 1.81 23.38 -1.66
N PHE A 5 1.83 22.37 -0.78
CA PHE A 5 0.93 21.21 -0.82
C PHE A 5 -0.08 21.31 0.32
N THR A 6 -1.34 21.60 0.01
CA THR A 6 -2.46 21.58 0.95
C THR A 6 -3.04 20.18 1.04
N GLY A 7 -2.95 19.53 2.20
CA GLY A 7 -3.25 18.11 2.40
C GLY A 7 -2.02 17.20 2.18
N ILE A 8 -0.84 17.67 2.58
CA ILE A 8 0.46 17.02 2.31
C ILE A 8 0.64 15.66 2.97
N ALA A 9 -0.06 15.36 4.04
CA ALA A 9 0.04 14.09 4.76
C ALA A 9 -0.66 12.92 4.06
N GLY A 10 -1.39 13.16 2.98
CA GLY A 10 -1.83 12.09 2.09
C GLY A 10 -0.63 11.34 1.49
N ALA A 11 -0.68 10.00 1.45
CA ALA A 11 0.46 9.19 1.00
C ALA A 11 0.94 9.54 -0.42
N GLY A 12 0.03 9.75 -1.37
CA GLY A 12 0.38 10.21 -2.72
C GLY A 12 0.89 11.65 -2.74
N MET A 13 0.29 12.54 -1.94
CA MET A 13 0.70 13.93 -1.83
C MET A 13 2.14 14.08 -1.32
N SER A 14 2.48 13.38 -0.24
CA SER A 14 3.84 13.40 0.31
C SER A 14 4.87 12.81 -0.66
N ALA A 15 4.51 11.78 -1.42
CA ALA A 15 5.37 11.20 -2.45
C ALA A 15 5.67 12.22 -3.57
N VAL A 16 4.64 12.92 -4.06
CA VAL A 16 4.83 13.96 -5.10
C VAL A 16 5.59 15.16 -4.55
N ALA A 17 5.34 15.57 -3.31
CA ALA A 17 6.11 16.65 -2.66
C ALA A 17 7.61 16.33 -2.61
N LEU A 18 7.97 15.07 -2.29
CA LEU A 18 9.36 14.59 -2.32
C LEU A 18 9.94 14.59 -3.74
N MET A 19 9.19 14.12 -4.74
CA MET A 19 9.61 14.18 -6.15
C MET A 19 9.92 15.62 -6.58
N MET A 20 9.06 16.57 -6.22
CA MET A 20 9.28 17.98 -6.58
C MET A 20 10.49 18.57 -5.86
N ARG A 21 10.70 18.24 -4.58
CA ARG A 21 11.92 18.64 -3.87
C ARG A 21 13.18 18.09 -4.56
N ASP A 22 13.18 16.80 -4.89
CA ASP A 22 14.32 16.15 -5.56
C ASP A 22 14.56 16.71 -6.96
N ALA A 23 13.49 17.18 -7.64
CA ALA A 23 13.58 17.92 -8.90
C ALA A 23 14.11 19.37 -8.75
N GLY A 24 14.45 19.80 -7.52
CA GLY A 24 15.06 21.11 -7.26
C GLY A 24 14.07 22.23 -6.96
N HIS A 25 12.80 21.92 -6.65
CA HIS A 25 11.81 22.91 -6.23
C HIS A 25 11.85 23.15 -4.71
N GLN A 26 11.50 24.37 -4.29
CA GLN A 26 11.25 24.67 -2.87
C GLN A 26 9.86 24.19 -2.51
N VAL A 27 9.76 23.31 -1.50
CA VAL A 27 8.51 22.66 -1.12
C VAL A 27 8.14 23.01 0.30
N SER A 28 6.86 23.27 0.51
CA SER A 28 6.23 23.39 1.82
C SER A 28 4.86 22.75 1.79
N GLY A 29 4.26 22.51 2.94
CA GLY A 29 2.90 21.95 2.97
C GLY A 29 2.19 22.14 4.28
N SER A 30 0.90 21.87 4.26
CA SER A 30 -0.01 21.92 5.40
C SER A 30 -0.94 20.72 5.40
N ASP A 31 -1.39 20.32 6.57
CA ASP A 31 -2.45 19.33 6.75
C ASP A 31 -3.11 19.52 8.11
N ALA A 32 -4.22 18.82 8.36
CA ALA A 32 -4.89 18.80 9.64
C ALA A 32 -5.29 17.36 10.00
N ASP A 33 -5.42 17.09 11.30
CA ASP A 33 -5.85 15.77 11.82
C ASP A 33 -4.97 14.60 11.34
N VAL A 34 -3.64 14.80 11.33
CA VAL A 34 -2.68 13.80 10.85
C VAL A 34 -2.26 12.86 11.97
N PHE A 35 -2.38 11.55 11.74
CA PHE A 35 -2.06 10.50 12.70
C PHE A 35 -0.92 9.59 12.20
N PRO A 36 -0.19 8.89 13.11
CA PRO A 36 0.79 7.88 12.72
C PRO A 36 0.18 6.77 11.82
N PRO A 37 0.94 6.22 10.86
CA PRO A 37 2.37 6.46 10.63
C PRO A 37 2.67 7.73 9.82
N MET A 38 1.67 8.34 9.17
CA MET A 38 1.89 9.45 8.25
C MET A 38 2.37 10.72 8.96
N SER A 39 1.88 11.05 10.17
CA SER A 39 2.39 12.20 10.93
C SER A 39 3.88 12.09 11.23
N THR A 40 4.33 10.91 11.66
CA THR A 40 5.74 10.63 11.93
C THR A 40 6.57 10.69 10.64
N TYR A 41 6.05 10.12 9.56
CA TYR A 41 6.72 10.13 8.26
C TYR A 41 6.88 11.56 7.73
N VAL A 42 5.81 12.35 7.71
CA VAL A 42 5.79 13.72 7.18
C VAL A 42 6.71 14.65 8.00
N ALA A 43 6.76 14.48 9.33
CA ALA A 43 7.69 15.24 10.18
C ALA A 43 9.17 15.02 9.83
N GLY A 44 9.51 13.86 9.23
CA GLY A 44 10.87 13.51 8.80
C GLY A 44 11.25 13.94 7.38
N LEU A 45 10.35 14.57 6.61
CA LEU A 45 10.58 14.85 5.17
C LEU A 45 11.62 15.93 4.88
N GLY A 46 12.01 16.74 5.87
CA GLY A 46 13.07 17.73 5.74
C GLY A 46 12.68 19.02 5.00
N PHE A 47 11.38 19.31 4.87
CA PHE A 47 10.85 20.60 4.43
C PHE A 47 9.72 21.07 5.37
N PRO A 48 9.35 22.38 5.37
CA PRO A 48 8.36 22.93 6.31
C PRO A 48 6.98 22.30 6.13
N VAL A 49 6.40 21.79 7.21
CA VAL A 49 5.02 21.29 7.26
C VAL A 49 4.30 21.88 8.47
N THR A 50 3.12 22.40 8.27
CA THR A 50 2.23 22.91 9.32
C THR A 50 1.02 21.99 9.50
N TYR A 51 0.52 21.86 10.72
CA TYR A 51 -0.59 20.94 11.05
C TYR A 51 -1.92 21.68 11.27
N HIS A 52 -2.13 22.74 10.50
CA HIS A 52 -3.37 23.51 10.40
C HIS A 52 -3.36 24.26 9.07
N PHE A 53 -4.54 24.66 8.59
CA PHE A 53 -4.66 25.47 7.39
C PHE A 53 -4.77 26.95 7.75
N ASP A 54 -3.83 27.76 7.24
CA ASP A 54 -3.80 29.21 7.45
C ASP A 54 -3.18 29.91 6.24
N ALA A 55 -3.67 31.11 5.93
CA ALA A 55 -3.11 31.96 4.87
C ALA A 55 -1.61 32.26 5.07
N ALA A 56 -1.14 32.31 6.31
CA ALA A 56 0.26 32.54 6.66
C ALA A 56 1.18 31.33 6.33
N ASN A 57 0.64 30.15 6.09
CA ASN A 57 1.41 28.97 5.67
C ASN A 57 1.96 29.14 4.24
N LEU A 58 1.31 29.96 3.42
CA LEU A 58 1.70 30.14 2.04
C LEU A 58 2.94 31.06 1.93
N PRO A 59 4.01 30.60 1.25
CA PRO A 59 5.15 31.46 0.95
C PRO A 59 4.72 32.78 0.29
N ALA A 60 5.47 33.85 0.56
CA ALA A 60 5.20 35.14 -0.06
C ALA A 60 5.28 35.05 -1.60
N GLU A 61 6.30 34.37 -2.09
CA GLU A 61 6.48 34.08 -3.51
C GLU A 61 6.08 32.65 -3.79
N LEU A 62 4.78 32.41 -3.93
CA LEU A 62 4.21 31.10 -4.25
C LEU A 62 3.94 30.99 -5.76
N ASP A 63 4.52 30.00 -6.41
CA ASP A 63 4.31 29.75 -7.85
C ASP A 63 3.15 28.77 -8.10
N LEU A 64 2.96 27.79 -7.21
CA LEU A 64 2.00 26.71 -7.40
C LEU A 64 1.41 26.25 -6.06
N LEU A 65 0.09 26.13 -5.99
CA LEU A 65 -0.63 25.47 -4.92
C LEU A 65 -1.13 24.10 -5.41
N VAL A 66 -0.78 23.03 -4.72
CA VAL A 66 -1.21 21.65 -5.03
C VAL A 66 -2.24 21.20 -3.99
N LEU A 67 -3.41 20.77 -4.44
CA LEU A 67 -4.51 20.34 -3.58
C LEU A 67 -4.60 18.81 -3.51
N GLY A 68 -4.83 18.30 -2.29
CA GLY A 68 -5.26 16.91 -2.08
C GLY A 68 -6.69 16.67 -2.58
N ALA A 69 -7.04 15.39 -2.72
CA ALA A 69 -8.34 14.97 -3.28
C ALA A 69 -9.55 15.17 -2.33
N SER A 70 -9.30 15.48 -1.05
CA SER A 70 -10.40 15.68 -0.09
C SER A 70 -11.21 16.92 -0.43
N ALA A 71 -12.53 16.78 -0.51
CA ALA A 71 -13.45 17.89 -0.75
C ALA A 71 -13.31 19.05 0.26
N LYS A 72 -12.85 18.76 1.49
CA LYS A 72 -12.56 19.77 2.51
C LYS A 72 -11.40 20.70 2.13
N LEU A 73 -10.50 20.25 1.26
CA LEU A 73 -9.31 21.00 0.88
C LEU A 73 -9.58 22.00 -0.24
N GLY A 74 -10.45 21.66 -1.20
CA GLY A 74 -10.76 22.48 -2.38
C GLY A 74 -11.84 23.56 -2.16
N GLY A 75 -12.48 23.57 -0.97
CA GLY A 75 -13.56 24.52 -0.64
C GLY A 75 -13.10 25.98 -0.57
N THR A 76 -14.04 26.92 -0.76
CA THR A 76 -13.78 28.36 -0.61
C THR A 76 -13.45 28.77 0.82
N ASP A 77 -13.82 27.94 1.79
CA ASP A 77 -13.58 28.18 3.22
C ASP A 77 -12.15 27.80 3.66
N ASN A 78 -11.37 27.11 2.81
CA ASN A 78 -9.97 26.85 3.10
C ASN A 78 -9.15 28.15 2.89
N PRO A 79 -8.51 28.69 3.95
CA PRO A 79 -7.82 29.97 3.89
C PRO A 79 -6.64 30.00 2.92
N GLU A 80 -5.97 28.86 2.71
CA GLU A 80 -4.86 28.73 1.76
C GLU A 80 -5.36 28.82 0.32
N VAL A 81 -6.45 28.11 0.00
CA VAL A 81 -7.08 28.15 -1.34
C VAL A 81 -7.62 29.55 -1.64
N ALA A 82 -8.30 30.17 -0.68
CA ALA A 82 -8.83 31.53 -0.83
C ALA A 82 -7.69 32.55 -1.08
N THR A 83 -6.60 32.42 -0.33
CA THR A 83 -5.42 33.30 -0.47
C THR A 83 -4.72 33.10 -1.79
N ALA A 84 -4.50 31.85 -2.22
CA ALA A 84 -3.86 31.55 -3.51
C ALA A 84 -4.68 32.11 -4.68
N ARG A 85 -6.01 31.97 -4.64
CA ARG A 85 -6.93 32.59 -5.63
C ARG A 85 -6.80 34.10 -5.63
N GLY A 86 -6.79 34.73 -4.45
CA GLY A 86 -6.65 36.19 -4.30
C GLY A 86 -5.31 36.72 -4.83
N ARG A 87 -4.25 35.91 -4.78
CA ARG A 87 -2.92 36.19 -5.35
C ARG A 87 -2.77 35.78 -6.83
N SER A 88 -3.80 35.22 -7.45
CA SER A 88 -3.77 34.67 -8.82
C SER A 88 -2.70 33.58 -9.01
N VAL A 89 -2.40 32.81 -7.97
CA VAL A 89 -1.48 31.68 -8.03
C VAL A 89 -2.14 30.51 -8.77
N LYS A 90 -1.36 29.80 -9.63
CA LYS A 90 -1.84 28.55 -10.27
C LYS A 90 -2.19 27.53 -9.17
N ILE A 91 -3.38 26.95 -9.28
CA ILE A 91 -3.84 25.86 -8.40
C ILE A 91 -4.01 24.61 -9.26
N THR A 92 -3.49 23.49 -8.78
CA THR A 92 -3.59 22.18 -9.45
C THR A 92 -3.84 21.08 -8.42
N ASP A 93 -4.14 19.88 -8.86
CA ASP A 93 -4.14 18.67 -8.07
C ASP A 93 -2.83 17.87 -8.28
N PHE A 94 -2.56 16.89 -7.39
CA PHE A 94 -1.30 16.16 -7.48
C PHE A 94 -1.22 15.24 -8.71
N ALA A 95 -2.35 14.68 -9.18
CA ALA A 95 -2.35 13.77 -10.33
C ALA A 95 -2.04 14.53 -11.64
N SER A 96 -2.63 15.72 -11.79
CA SER A 96 -2.29 16.63 -12.89
C SER A 96 -0.82 17.06 -12.84
N LEU A 97 -0.30 17.38 -11.64
CA LEU A 97 1.11 17.73 -11.47
C LEU A 97 2.03 16.60 -11.87
N VAL A 98 1.73 15.35 -11.47
CA VAL A 98 2.50 14.16 -11.88
C VAL A 98 2.51 14.04 -13.40
N GLY A 99 1.34 14.07 -14.05
CA GLY A 99 1.24 13.96 -15.51
C GLY A 99 2.02 15.06 -16.24
N GLU A 100 1.88 16.33 -15.81
CA GLU A 100 2.59 17.46 -16.39
C GLU A 100 4.12 17.33 -16.25
N THR A 101 4.59 16.94 -15.06
CA THR A 101 6.03 16.90 -14.75
C THR A 101 6.74 15.68 -15.31
N THR A 102 6.04 14.53 -15.42
CA THR A 102 6.62 13.29 -15.94
C THR A 102 6.40 13.08 -17.44
N ALA A 103 5.75 14.01 -18.14
CA ALA A 103 5.39 13.88 -19.56
C ALA A 103 6.57 13.62 -20.51
N SER A 104 7.79 13.99 -20.12
CA SER A 104 9.02 13.74 -20.90
C SER A 104 9.77 12.47 -20.46
N ARG A 105 9.21 11.71 -19.51
CA ARG A 105 9.80 10.48 -18.97
C ARG A 105 9.14 9.25 -19.60
N ILE A 106 9.72 8.10 -19.40
CA ILE A 106 9.11 6.81 -19.76
C ILE A 106 8.30 6.34 -18.53
N ASN A 107 6.99 6.58 -18.57
CA ASN A 107 6.12 6.32 -17.47
C ASN A 107 5.63 4.87 -17.45
N THR A 108 5.93 4.15 -16.39
CA THR A 108 5.34 2.84 -16.10
C THR A 108 4.30 3.00 -15.00
N VAL A 109 3.06 2.74 -15.33
CA VAL A 109 1.98 2.74 -14.34
C VAL A 109 1.77 1.32 -13.82
N VAL A 110 1.78 1.17 -12.50
CA VAL A 110 1.42 -0.08 -11.82
C VAL A 110 0.00 0.06 -11.31
N ALA A 111 -0.96 -0.57 -11.97
CA ALA A 111 -2.39 -0.45 -11.69
C ALA A 111 -3.02 -1.79 -11.27
N GLY A 112 -4.21 -1.71 -10.69
CA GLY A 112 -5.01 -2.87 -10.27
C GLY A 112 -5.70 -2.64 -8.94
N SER A 113 -6.68 -3.47 -8.59
CA SER A 113 -7.41 -3.39 -7.32
C SER A 113 -6.49 -3.63 -6.12
N PHE A 114 -5.56 -4.59 -6.25
CA PHE A 114 -4.61 -4.99 -5.21
C PHE A 114 -3.18 -5.07 -5.77
N GLY A 115 -2.17 -5.09 -4.88
CA GLY A 115 -0.77 -5.28 -5.27
C GLY A 115 -0.02 -4.02 -5.72
N LYS A 116 -0.70 -2.96 -6.11
CA LYS A 116 -0.11 -1.72 -6.68
C LYS A 116 1.13 -1.23 -5.92
N SER A 117 0.96 -0.87 -4.65
CA SER A 117 2.05 -0.27 -3.83
C SER A 117 3.23 -1.22 -3.66
N THR A 118 2.97 -2.52 -3.44
CA THR A 118 4.01 -3.54 -3.29
C THR A 118 4.79 -3.71 -4.59
N CYS A 119 4.10 -3.81 -5.73
CA CYS A 119 4.74 -3.94 -7.04
C CYS A 119 5.54 -2.67 -7.40
N THR A 120 4.97 -1.48 -7.18
CA THR A 120 5.68 -0.22 -7.43
C THR A 120 6.95 -0.11 -6.60
N ALA A 121 6.85 -0.42 -5.29
CA ALA A 121 8.00 -0.42 -4.39
C ALA A 121 9.05 -1.47 -4.78
N LEU A 122 8.62 -2.66 -5.19
CA LEU A 122 9.53 -3.73 -5.62
C LEU A 122 10.24 -3.37 -6.93
N VAL A 123 9.55 -2.80 -7.92
CA VAL A 123 10.18 -2.29 -9.16
C VAL A 123 11.23 -1.23 -8.82
N ALA A 124 10.87 -0.23 -8.01
CA ALA A 124 11.78 0.84 -7.60
C ALA A 124 13.01 0.28 -6.85
N HIS A 125 12.80 -0.67 -5.94
CA HIS A 125 13.87 -1.33 -5.19
C HIS A 125 14.82 -2.09 -6.11
N ILE A 126 14.30 -2.92 -7.03
CA ILE A 126 15.12 -3.72 -7.96
C ILE A 126 15.94 -2.80 -8.88
N LEU A 127 15.32 -1.78 -9.47
CA LEU A 127 16.03 -0.81 -10.31
C LEU A 127 17.17 -0.12 -9.55
N ARG A 128 16.88 0.35 -8.33
CA ARG A 128 17.88 0.98 -7.47
C ARG A 128 19.03 0.04 -7.12
N GLN A 129 18.75 -1.22 -6.78
CA GLN A 129 19.80 -2.22 -6.49
C GLN A 129 20.63 -2.56 -7.73
N ALA A 130 20.02 -2.50 -8.92
CA ALA A 130 20.71 -2.66 -10.19
C ALA A 130 21.49 -1.41 -10.64
N GLY A 131 21.50 -0.33 -9.83
CA GLY A 131 22.21 0.91 -10.16
C GLY A 131 21.47 1.83 -11.13
N VAL A 132 20.20 1.57 -11.41
CA VAL A 132 19.33 2.43 -12.23
C VAL A 132 18.61 3.43 -11.33
N ASP A 133 18.96 4.71 -11.45
CA ASP A 133 18.36 5.80 -10.68
C ASP A 133 17.03 6.26 -11.32
N ALA A 134 16.08 5.33 -11.43
CA ALA A 134 14.73 5.63 -11.91
C ALA A 134 13.96 6.47 -10.89
N GLY A 135 13.01 7.28 -11.37
CA GLY A 135 12.08 7.96 -10.47
C GLY A 135 10.94 7.02 -10.01
N TRP A 136 10.33 7.35 -8.87
CA TRP A 136 9.15 6.61 -8.40
C TRP A 136 8.19 7.47 -7.59
N MET A 137 6.92 7.06 -7.58
CA MET A 137 5.85 7.56 -6.73
C MET A 137 5.08 6.38 -6.16
N ILE A 138 5.06 6.24 -4.83
CA ILE A 138 4.46 5.11 -4.11
C ILE A 138 3.55 5.64 -3.01
N GLY A 139 2.32 5.13 -2.95
CA GLY A 139 1.33 5.45 -1.92
C GLY A 139 1.52 4.72 -0.59
N ALA A 140 2.71 4.17 -0.33
CA ALA A 140 3.03 3.44 0.90
C ALA A 140 4.52 3.59 1.26
N ILE A 141 4.84 3.42 2.54
CA ILE A 141 6.22 3.46 3.04
C ILE A 141 6.85 2.07 2.87
N SER A 142 8.00 1.98 2.21
CA SER A 142 8.80 0.75 2.14
C SER A 142 10.10 0.90 2.92
N PRO A 143 10.44 -0.06 3.81
CA PRO A 143 11.75 -0.08 4.48
C PRO A 143 12.94 -0.24 3.52
N SER A 144 12.68 -0.74 2.32
CA SER A 144 13.70 -0.96 1.28
C SER A 144 14.03 0.27 0.46
N LEU A 145 13.26 1.36 0.63
CA LEU A 145 13.42 2.59 -0.13
C LEU A 145 13.64 3.80 0.82
N PRO A 146 14.44 4.80 0.40
CA PRO A 146 14.72 5.96 1.24
C PRO A 146 13.50 6.87 1.44
N ALA A 147 12.53 6.84 0.51
CA ALA A 147 11.36 7.72 0.51
C ALA A 147 10.24 7.14 -0.36
N THR A 148 9.01 7.65 -0.19
CA THR A 148 7.83 7.26 -0.99
C THR A 148 7.83 7.89 -2.38
N GLY A 149 8.58 8.97 -2.60
CA GLY A 149 8.75 9.64 -3.87
C GLY A 149 10.21 9.99 -4.12
N HIS A 150 10.63 9.86 -5.37
CA HIS A 150 11.98 10.17 -5.85
C HIS A 150 11.92 10.61 -7.31
N TRP A 151 12.67 11.66 -7.67
CA TRP A 151 12.66 12.14 -9.04
C TRP A 151 13.54 11.28 -9.95
N GLY A 152 14.70 10.87 -9.48
CA GLY A 152 15.68 10.08 -10.24
C GLY A 152 16.31 10.84 -11.41
N THR A 153 17.41 10.30 -11.94
CA THR A 153 18.15 10.86 -13.09
C THR A 153 17.98 10.04 -14.38
N ALA A 154 17.53 8.78 -14.28
CA ALA A 154 17.22 7.96 -15.46
C ALA A 154 15.90 8.42 -16.13
N SER A 155 15.67 7.99 -17.37
CA SER A 155 14.43 8.28 -18.11
C SER A 155 13.20 7.61 -17.54
N ASP A 156 13.36 6.47 -16.90
CA ASP A 156 12.26 5.65 -16.39
C ASP A 156 11.66 6.22 -15.12
N MET A 157 10.32 6.19 -15.04
CA MET A 157 9.51 6.62 -13.91
C MET A 157 8.50 5.54 -13.61
N VAL A 158 8.40 5.13 -12.34
CA VAL A 158 7.45 4.10 -11.87
C VAL A 158 6.39 4.75 -10.98
N LEU A 159 5.16 4.72 -11.43
CA LEU A 159 4.04 5.43 -10.81
C LEU A 159 3.00 4.44 -10.29
N GLU A 160 2.66 4.53 -9.02
CA GLU A 160 1.50 3.80 -8.48
C GLU A 160 0.22 4.35 -9.10
N GLY A 161 -0.47 3.54 -9.85
CA GLY A 161 -1.69 3.88 -10.57
C GLY A 161 -2.92 3.75 -9.68
N ASP A 162 -3.40 4.88 -9.16
CA ASP A 162 -4.61 4.95 -8.36
C ASP A 162 -5.84 5.15 -9.27
N GLU A 163 -6.76 4.20 -9.24
CA GLU A 163 -8.03 4.22 -9.97
C GLU A 163 -9.04 5.22 -9.39
N TYR A 164 -8.81 5.69 -8.17
CA TYR A 164 -9.70 6.63 -7.52
C TYR A 164 -9.73 7.98 -8.25
N ILE A 165 -10.86 8.68 -8.16
CA ILE A 165 -11.04 9.97 -8.85
C ILE A 165 -10.05 11.04 -8.36
N VAL A 166 -9.70 11.97 -9.24
CA VAL A 166 -8.84 13.11 -8.95
C VAL A 166 -9.45 13.98 -7.83
N GLY A 167 -10.76 14.18 -7.85
CA GLY A 167 -11.46 15.04 -6.90
C GLY A 167 -11.54 16.50 -7.36
N ASN A 168 -12.02 17.39 -6.47
CA ASN A 168 -12.12 18.83 -6.74
C ASN A 168 -12.89 19.19 -8.04
N GLY A 169 -13.86 18.33 -8.42
CA GLY A 169 -14.68 18.50 -9.64
C GLY A 169 -14.18 17.74 -10.87
N ASP A 170 -13.05 17.06 -10.79
CA ASP A 170 -12.58 16.15 -11.82
C ASP A 170 -12.88 14.69 -11.43
N ASN A 171 -13.74 14.03 -12.21
CA ASN A 171 -14.18 12.65 -11.98
C ASN A 171 -13.31 11.61 -12.71
N ARG A 172 -12.26 12.02 -13.42
CA ARG A 172 -11.31 11.06 -14.02
C ARG A 172 -10.54 10.33 -12.93
N SER A 173 -10.15 9.11 -13.19
CA SER A 173 -9.21 8.39 -12.33
C SER A 173 -7.82 9.02 -12.42
N LYS A 174 -7.10 9.05 -11.29
CA LYS A 174 -5.78 9.71 -11.20
C LYS A 174 -4.79 9.18 -12.25
N PHE A 175 -4.74 7.86 -12.45
CA PHE A 175 -3.83 7.27 -13.41
C PHE A 175 -4.12 7.66 -14.88
N ALA A 176 -5.32 8.13 -15.19
CA ALA A 176 -5.64 8.64 -16.53
C ALA A 176 -4.81 9.86 -16.93
N LEU A 177 -4.23 10.55 -15.94
CA LEU A 177 -3.40 11.73 -16.14
C LEU A 177 -1.89 11.42 -16.25
N TYR A 178 -1.47 10.18 -15.98
CA TYR A 178 -0.04 9.83 -15.88
C TYR A 178 0.62 9.50 -17.21
N HIS A 179 -0.14 9.47 -18.31
CA HIS A 179 0.38 9.21 -19.67
C HIS A 179 1.33 7.99 -19.72
N PRO A 180 0.85 6.76 -19.42
CA PRO A 180 1.72 5.60 -19.33
C PRO A 180 2.27 5.18 -20.71
N ASP A 181 3.57 4.90 -20.76
CA ASP A 181 4.22 4.18 -21.86
C ASP A 181 4.11 2.68 -21.65
N HIS A 182 4.15 2.24 -20.38
CA HIS A 182 4.07 0.85 -20.00
C HIS A 182 3.10 0.66 -18.84
N LEU A 183 2.55 -0.56 -18.73
CA LEU A 183 1.60 -0.93 -17.70
C LEU A 183 2.00 -2.26 -17.06
N LEU A 184 1.95 -2.31 -15.73
CA LEU A 184 1.84 -3.55 -14.97
C LEU A 184 0.45 -3.59 -14.33
N LEU A 185 -0.43 -4.50 -14.80
CA LEU A 185 -1.79 -4.66 -14.30
C LEU A 185 -1.89 -5.90 -13.42
N THR A 186 -2.04 -5.69 -12.12
CA THR A 186 -1.97 -6.74 -11.10
C THR A 186 -3.30 -7.45 -10.87
N SER A 187 -4.42 -6.74 -10.97
CA SER A 187 -5.75 -7.28 -10.72
C SER A 187 -6.85 -6.36 -11.26
N LEU A 188 -8.03 -6.92 -11.50
CA LEU A 188 -9.24 -6.19 -11.87
C LEU A 188 -10.43 -6.84 -11.15
N ILE A 189 -10.62 -6.45 -9.89
CA ILE A 189 -11.66 -6.96 -8.99
C ILE A 189 -12.39 -5.75 -8.44
N HIS A 190 -13.73 -5.81 -8.39
CA HIS A 190 -14.54 -4.68 -7.95
C HIS A 190 -14.14 -4.21 -6.55
N ASP A 191 -13.70 -2.98 -6.44
CA ASP A 191 -13.37 -2.28 -5.19
C ASP A 191 -13.99 -0.88 -5.21
N HIS A 192 -13.91 -0.14 -4.10
CA HIS A 192 -14.39 1.23 -3.98
C HIS A 192 -15.87 1.40 -4.38
N VAL A 193 -16.75 0.51 -3.92
CA VAL A 193 -18.20 0.52 -4.23
C VAL A 193 -18.91 1.83 -3.89
N ASN A 194 -18.35 2.63 -3.00
CA ASN A 194 -18.83 3.96 -2.66
C ASN A 194 -18.62 5.00 -3.78
N VAL A 195 -17.66 4.76 -4.67
CA VAL A 195 -17.34 5.61 -5.83
C VAL A 195 -17.78 4.96 -7.12
N PHE A 196 -17.65 3.64 -7.21
CA PHE A 196 -17.99 2.82 -8.36
C PHE A 196 -19.08 1.81 -7.96
N PRO A 197 -20.38 2.17 -8.01
CA PRO A 197 -21.46 1.30 -7.53
C PRO A 197 -21.59 -0.01 -8.31
N ALA A 198 -21.25 -0.03 -9.61
CA ALA A 198 -21.26 -1.22 -10.43
C ALA A 198 -19.85 -1.60 -10.91
N PHE A 199 -19.61 -2.90 -11.16
CA PHE A 199 -18.32 -3.36 -11.70
C PHE A 199 -17.96 -2.67 -13.03
N ALA A 200 -18.96 -2.40 -13.88
CA ALA A 200 -18.73 -1.69 -15.14
C ALA A 200 -18.18 -0.28 -14.95
N ASP A 201 -18.60 0.43 -13.89
CA ASP A 201 -18.10 1.75 -13.54
C ASP A 201 -16.64 1.67 -13.07
N TYR A 202 -16.30 0.62 -12.30
CA TYR A 202 -14.94 0.34 -11.84
C TYR A 202 -14.02 -0.11 -12.97
N GLU A 203 -14.52 -0.90 -13.93
CA GLU A 203 -13.77 -1.37 -15.10
C GLU A 203 -13.46 -0.25 -16.11
N ALA A 204 -14.34 0.73 -16.26
CA ALA A 204 -14.26 1.77 -17.29
C ALA A 204 -12.94 2.56 -17.28
N PRO A 205 -12.38 3.02 -16.15
CA PRO A 205 -11.05 3.63 -16.08
C PRO A 205 -9.94 2.72 -16.61
N PHE A 206 -9.94 1.43 -16.28
CA PHE A 206 -8.93 0.47 -16.74
C PHE A 206 -9.03 0.22 -18.26
N ARG A 207 -10.25 0.19 -18.80
CA ARG A 207 -10.47 0.14 -20.26
C ARG A 207 -9.87 1.36 -20.96
N ALA A 208 -10.07 2.54 -20.41
CA ALA A 208 -9.49 3.78 -20.92
C ALA A 208 -7.95 3.77 -20.82
N LEU A 209 -7.40 3.30 -19.69
CA LEU A 209 -5.97 3.15 -19.47
C LEU A 209 -5.33 2.24 -20.52
N LEU A 210 -5.92 1.06 -20.77
CA LEU A 210 -5.44 0.10 -21.77
C LEU A 210 -5.52 0.66 -23.19
N ALA A 211 -6.62 1.31 -23.54
CA ALA A 211 -6.79 1.93 -24.85
C ALA A 211 -5.83 3.10 -25.10
N GLY A 212 -5.36 3.77 -24.05
CA GLY A 212 -4.41 4.89 -24.13
C GLY A 212 -2.95 4.49 -24.23
N LEU A 213 -2.59 3.21 -24.06
CA LEU A 213 -1.19 2.77 -24.16
C LEU A 213 -0.69 2.86 -25.61
N PRO A 214 0.53 3.38 -25.83
CA PRO A 214 1.12 3.46 -27.17
C PRO A 214 1.43 2.03 -27.70
N SER A 215 1.38 1.86 -29.01
CA SER A 215 1.70 0.57 -29.66
C SER A 215 3.14 0.11 -29.45
N THR A 216 4.03 1.01 -29.09
CA THR A 216 5.42 0.72 -28.71
C THR A 216 5.55 0.30 -27.25
N GLY A 217 4.47 0.37 -26.49
CA GLY A 217 4.41 0.06 -25.07
C GLY A 217 4.46 -1.42 -24.76
N LEU A 218 4.58 -1.70 -23.46
CA LEU A 218 4.48 -3.04 -22.88
C LEU A 218 3.40 -3.06 -21.82
N ALA A 219 2.47 -4.01 -21.90
CA ALA A 219 1.46 -4.28 -20.89
C ALA A 219 1.71 -5.68 -20.30
N VAL A 220 2.26 -5.73 -19.11
CA VAL A 220 2.39 -6.97 -18.33
C VAL A 220 1.14 -7.13 -17.49
N MET A 221 0.39 -8.19 -17.70
CA MET A 221 -0.94 -8.34 -17.13
C MET A 221 -1.11 -9.71 -16.49
N ARG A 222 -1.74 -9.74 -15.31
CA ARG A 222 -2.12 -10.99 -14.68
C ARG A 222 -3.09 -11.77 -15.57
N ASP A 223 -2.85 -13.07 -15.70
CA ASP A 223 -3.72 -13.98 -16.45
C ASP A 223 -5.00 -14.31 -15.67
N HIS A 224 -5.93 -13.36 -15.70
CA HIS A 224 -7.22 -13.44 -15.00
C HIS A 224 -8.37 -13.16 -15.99
N PRO A 225 -9.53 -13.87 -15.90
CA PRO A 225 -10.64 -13.71 -16.85
C PRO A 225 -11.11 -12.26 -17.05
N ALA A 226 -11.22 -11.46 -15.98
CA ALA A 226 -11.63 -10.06 -16.06
C ALA A 226 -10.61 -9.21 -16.85
N ILE A 227 -9.30 -9.46 -16.68
CA ILE A 227 -8.23 -8.75 -17.41
C ILE A 227 -8.20 -9.21 -18.87
N ARG A 228 -8.34 -10.52 -19.13
CA ARG A 228 -8.42 -11.05 -20.50
C ARG A 228 -9.57 -10.43 -21.29
N ALA A 229 -10.71 -10.17 -20.66
CA ALA A 229 -11.88 -9.56 -21.30
C ALA A 229 -11.61 -8.14 -21.84
N VAL A 230 -10.66 -7.41 -21.26
CA VAL A 230 -10.33 -6.02 -21.65
C VAL A 230 -8.99 -5.88 -22.35
N ALA A 231 -8.15 -6.92 -22.34
CA ALA A 231 -6.79 -6.88 -22.87
C ALA A 231 -6.71 -6.51 -24.36
N GLY A 232 -7.72 -6.88 -25.17
CA GLY A 232 -7.78 -6.56 -26.59
C GLY A 232 -7.99 -5.06 -26.90
N LEU A 233 -8.17 -4.22 -25.89
CA LEU A 233 -8.30 -2.77 -26.06
C LEU A 233 -6.94 -2.07 -26.26
N THR A 234 -5.84 -2.68 -25.83
CA THR A 234 -4.52 -2.08 -25.99
C THR A 234 -3.86 -2.47 -27.33
N GLY A 235 -3.16 -1.52 -27.95
CA GLY A 235 -2.24 -1.78 -29.05
C GLY A 235 -0.83 -2.14 -28.61
N ALA A 236 -0.52 -2.07 -27.32
CA ALA A 236 0.78 -2.39 -26.75
C ALA A 236 1.06 -3.90 -26.79
N ARG A 237 2.32 -4.30 -26.71
CA ARG A 237 2.70 -5.72 -26.57
C ARG A 237 2.23 -6.25 -25.22
N VAL A 238 1.39 -7.29 -25.24
CA VAL A 238 0.87 -7.93 -24.03
C VAL A 238 1.75 -9.10 -23.62
N VAL A 239 2.09 -9.15 -22.33
CA VAL A 239 2.77 -10.27 -21.68
C VAL A 239 1.93 -10.70 -20.49
N TRP A 240 1.62 -11.99 -20.42
CA TRP A 240 0.84 -12.58 -19.34
C TRP A 240 1.72 -13.08 -18.21
N TYR A 241 1.19 -13.05 -16.99
CA TYR A 241 1.82 -13.70 -15.84
C TYR A 241 0.78 -14.28 -14.88
N ASP A 242 1.17 -15.34 -14.15
CA ASP A 242 0.36 -15.94 -13.06
C ASP A 242 1.27 -16.69 -12.08
N THR A 243 0.71 -17.22 -11.00
CA THR A 243 1.35 -18.18 -10.10
C THR A 243 1.20 -19.63 -10.56
N VAL A 244 0.36 -19.88 -11.54
CA VAL A 244 0.14 -21.21 -12.18
C VAL A 244 0.57 -21.17 -13.65
N PRO A 245 0.87 -22.32 -14.28
CA PRO A 245 1.26 -22.36 -15.68
C PRO A 245 0.30 -21.62 -16.61
N CYS A 246 0.81 -20.65 -17.36
CA CYS A 246 0.07 -19.84 -18.33
C CYS A 246 0.89 -19.62 -19.61
N GLN A 247 0.33 -18.90 -20.60
CA GLN A 247 1.06 -18.53 -21.82
C GLN A 247 1.99 -17.32 -21.62
N GLY A 248 2.70 -17.31 -20.49
CA GLY A 248 3.53 -16.19 -20.09
C GLY A 248 4.49 -16.59 -18.99
N TRP A 249 4.78 -15.65 -18.10
CA TRP A 249 5.60 -15.87 -16.93
C TRP A 249 4.78 -16.50 -15.80
N PHE A 250 5.34 -17.51 -15.11
CA PHE A 250 4.64 -18.12 -13.98
C PHE A 250 5.62 -18.65 -12.92
N SER A 251 5.09 -18.98 -11.74
CA SER A 251 5.85 -19.64 -10.69
C SER A 251 5.51 -21.12 -10.60
N ARG A 252 6.49 -21.92 -10.15
CA ARG A 252 6.30 -23.32 -9.78
C ARG A 252 7.15 -23.69 -8.58
N ASP A 253 6.92 -24.86 -8.01
CA ASP A 253 7.69 -25.43 -6.90
C ASP A 253 7.78 -24.46 -5.69
N VAL A 254 6.65 -23.79 -5.39
CA VAL A 254 6.58 -22.80 -4.31
C VAL A 254 6.65 -23.52 -2.96
N THR A 255 7.61 -23.12 -2.14
CA THR A 255 7.75 -23.57 -0.75
C THR A 255 7.61 -22.39 0.18
N TYR A 256 6.65 -22.45 1.10
CA TYR A 256 6.38 -21.39 2.08
C TYR A 256 7.13 -21.63 3.39
N GLY A 257 7.63 -20.57 4.01
CA GLY A 257 8.35 -20.55 5.28
C GLY A 257 8.69 -19.13 5.70
N GLU A 258 9.55 -18.92 6.69
CA GLU A 258 10.09 -17.58 7.01
C GLU A 258 10.75 -16.93 5.80
N THR A 259 11.35 -17.74 4.95
CA THR A 259 11.77 -17.41 3.60
C THR A 259 11.09 -18.39 2.67
N SER A 260 10.38 -17.89 1.71
CA SER A 260 9.77 -18.69 0.65
C SER A 260 10.73 -18.82 -0.51
N SER A 261 10.67 -19.95 -1.21
CA SER A 261 11.40 -20.19 -2.46
C SER A 261 10.46 -20.66 -3.55
N PHE A 262 10.77 -20.31 -4.79
CA PHE A 262 10.04 -20.77 -5.96
C PHE A 262 10.90 -20.65 -7.22
N THR A 263 10.48 -21.33 -8.28
CA THR A 263 11.07 -21.20 -9.61
C THR A 263 10.21 -20.28 -10.46
N LEU A 264 10.77 -19.17 -10.94
CA LEU A 264 10.17 -18.31 -11.96
C LEU A 264 10.46 -18.94 -13.32
N VAL A 265 9.42 -19.13 -14.14
CA VAL A 265 9.51 -19.73 -15.48
C VAL A 265 9.12 -18.67 -16.51
N ALA A 266 9.98 -18.44 -17.48
CA ALA A 266 9.75 -17.53 -18.60
C ALA A 266 8.98 -18.21 -19.75
N PRO A 267 8.39 -17.44 -20.69
CA PRO A 267 7.67 -17.99 -21.84
C PRO A 267 8.53 -18.88 -22.78
N ASP A 268 9.83 -18.70 -22.80
CA ASP A 268 10.78 -19.53 -23.57
C ASP A 268 11.24 -20.79 -22.83
N GLY A 269 10.72 -21.01 -21.60
CA GLY A 269 11.05 -22.14 -20.74
C GLY A 269 12.31 -21.94 -19.91
N SER A 270 12.98 -20.78 -19.97
CA SER A 270 14.09 -20.48 -19.06
C SER A 270 13.59 -20.32 -17.62
N GLU A 271 14.44 -20.70 -16.66
CA GLU A 271 14.08 -20.80 -15.26
C GLU A 271 15.03 -20.01 -14.37
N LEU A 272 14.47 -19.39 -13.33
CA LEU A 272 15.22 -18.62 -12.34
C LEU A 272 14.72 -18.97 -10.93
N ALA A 273 15.61 -19.46 -10.07
CA ALA A 273 15.29 -19.70 -8.67
C ALA A 273 15.25 -18.37 -7.89
N LEU A 274 14.15 -18.11 -7.21
CA LEU A 274 13.94 -16.92 -6.41
C LEU A 274 13.61 -17.26 -4.96
N THR A 275 14.01 -16.38 -4.06
CA THR A 275 13.67 -16.45 -2.63
C THR A 275 13.13 -15.09 -2.17
N THR A 276 12.22 -15.11 -1.19
CA THR A 276 11.64 -13.89 -0.62
C THR A 276 11.26 -14.09 0.84
N SER A 277 11.36 -13.04 1.64
CA SER A 277 10.83 -12.99 3.00
C SER A 277 9.40 -12.45 3.09
N LEU A 278 8.81 -12.05 1.96
CA LEU A 278 7.42 -11.59 1.93
C LEU A 278 6.45 -12.74 2.21
N LEU A 279 5.41 -12.45 2.98
CA LEU A 279 4.40 -13.45 3.36
C LEU A 279 3.18 -13.39 2.43
N GLY A 280 2.58 -14.55 2.16
CA GLY A 280 1.35 -14.71 1.39
C GLY A 280 1.57 -14.99 -0.10
N GLU A 281 0.69 -15.82 -0.66
CA GLU A 281 0.71 -16.21 -2.09
C GLU A 281 0.66 -15.02 -3.03
N HIS A 282 -0.12 -13.99 -2.66
CA HIS A 282 -0.24 -12.74 -3.43
C HIS A 282 1.10 -12.02 -3.62
N ASN A 283 2.08 -12.22 -2.73
CA ASN A 283 3.41 -11.63 -2.90
C ASN A 283 4.28 -12.44 -3.87
N ILE A 284 4.09 -13.76 -3.96
CA ILE A 284 4.70 -14.55 -5.06
C ILE A 284 4.17 -14.03 -6.40
N GLU A 285 2.85 -13.83 -6.52
CA GLU A 285 2.22 -13.27 -7.72
C GLU A 285 2.78 -11.87 -8.08
N ASN A 286 2.89 -10.98 -7.10
CA ASN A 286 3.49 -9.65 -7.28
C ASN A 286 4.93 -9.75 -7.80
N ILE A 287 5.75 -10.67 -7.24
CA ILE A 287 7.14 -10.88 -7.66
C ILE A 287 7.20 -11.41 -9.09
N VAL A 288 6.35 -12.36 -9.47
CA VAL A 288 6.28 -12.88 -10.85
C VAL A 288 5.97 -11.74 -11.83
N GLY A 289 4.94 -10.93 -11.57
CA GLY A 289 4.55 -9.81 -12.43
C GLY A 289 5.64 -8.74 -12.56
N VAL A 290 6.28 -8.37 -11.46
CA VAL A 290 7.39 -7.39 -11.46
C VAL A 290 8.61 -7.95 -12.18
N SER A 291 8.96 -9.22 -11.96
CA SER A 291 10.08 -9.88 -12.63
C SER A 291 9.86 -9.95 -14.14
N ALA A 292 8.65 -10.36 -14.55
CA ALA A 292 8.24 -10.36 -15.96
C ALA A 292 8.41 -8.96 -16.58
N TYR A 293 7.90 -7.91 -15.93
CA TYR A 293 8.03 -6.53 -16.41
C TYR A 293 9.48 -6.10 -16.61
N LEU A 294 10.32 -6.30 -15.58
CA LEU A 294 11.71 -5.84 -15.61
C LEU A 294 12.58 -6.60 -16.61
N LEU A 295 12.39 -7.91 -16.75
CA LEU A 295 13.12 -8.75 -17.69
C LEU A 295 12.66 -8.51 -19.13
N GLU A 296 11.35 -8.37 -19.39
CA GLU A 296 10.78 -8.06 -20.72
C GLU A 296 11.18 -6.67 -21.24
N ARG A 297 11.43 -5.73 -20.31
CA ARG A 297 11.97 -4.41 -20.60
C ARG A 297 13.50 -4.41 -20.76
N GLY A 298 14.19 -5.47 -20.34
CA GLY A 298 15.66 -5.53 -20.34
C GLY A 298 16.31 -4.51 -19.39
N LEU A 299 15.60 -4.11 -18.33
CA LEU A 299 16.07 -3.09 -17.38
C LEU A 299 17.07 -3.65 -16.37
N VAL A 300 17.00 -4.94 -16.10
CA VAL A 300 17.87 -5.63 -15.12
C VAL A 300 18.27 -7.02 -15.62
N GLY A 301 19.44 -7.50 -15.19
CA GLY A 301 19.86 -8.90 -15.38
C GLY A 301 19.31 -9.81 -14.31
N GLN A 302 19.33 -11.13 -14.56
CA GLN A 302 18.78 -12.14 -13.67
C GLN A 302 19.45 -12.16 -12.28
N ASP A 303 20.78 -11.97 -12.20
CA ASP A 303 21.50 -11.97 -10.93
C ASP A 303 21.09 -10.77 -10.05
N ALA A 304 20.97 -9.58 -10.65
CA ALA A 304 20.53 -8.38 -9.95
C ALA A 304 19.07 -8.52 -9.48
N LEU A 305 18.20 -9.08 -10.33
CA LEU A 305 16.82 -9.38 -9.97
C LEU A 305 16.74 -10.32 -8.76
N THR A 306 17.47 -11.45 -8.82
CA THR A 306 17.48 -12.46 -7.75
C THR A 306 17.92 -11.86 -6.41
N ALA A 307 19.02 -11.13 -6.40
CA ALA A 307 19.57 -10.51 -5.20
C ALA A 307 18.60 -9.45 -4.63
N ALA A 308 17.98 -8.64 -5.51
CA ALA A 308 17.08 -7.60 -5.10
C ALA A 308 15.74 -8.15 -4.57
N VAL A 309 15.16 -9.17 -5.20
CA VAL A 309 13.97 -9.85 -4.70
C VAL A 309 14.20 -10.43 -3.30
N ALA A 310 15.34 -11.08 -3.08
CA ALA A 310 15.68 -11.66 -1.78
C ALA A 310 15.86 -10.59 -0.66
N SER A 311 16.29 -9.38 -1.01
CA SER A 311 16.54 -8.30 -0.06
C SER A 311 15.35 -7.36 0.19
N PHE A 312 14.27 -7.48 -0.58
CA PHE A 312 13.10 -6.62 -0.47
C PHE A 312 12.29 -6.92 0.80
N GLN A 313 12.04 -5.90 1.61
CA GLN A 313 11.37 -6.01 2.90
C GLN A 313 9.87 -5.67 2.85
N GLY A 314 9.28 -5.50 1.65
CA GLY A 314 7.88 -5.16 1.50
C GLY A 314 7.54 -3.69 1.79
N ILE A 315 6.31 -3.48 2.23
CA ILE A 315 5.79 -2.18 2.61
C ILE A 315 5.19 -2.24 4.02
N ARG A 316 5.27 -1.14 4.75
CA ARG A 316 4.77 -1.03 6.12
C ARG A 316 3.30 -1.42 6.22
N ARG A 317 2.94 -2.09 7.33
CA ARG A 317 1.56 -2.50 7.67
C ARG A 317 0.93 -3.55 6.74
N ARG A 318 1.70 -4.20 5.86
CA ARG A 318 1.23 -5.29 5.00
C ARG A 318 2.05 -6.54 5.22
N LEU A 319 1.80 -7.22 6.34
CA LEU A 319 2.57 -8.35 6.83
C LEU A 319 4.05 -7.99 7.05
N ASP A 320 4.27 -6.77 7.54
CA ASP A 320 5.58 -6.21 7.84
C ASP A 320 6.13 -6.85 9.13
N ARG A 321 7.30 -7.48 9.05
CA ARG A 321 7.96 -8.05 10.22
C ARG A 321 8.64 -6.94 11.03
N LEU A 322 8.14 -6.70 12.23
CA LEU A 322 8.61 -5.63 13.10
C LEU A 322 9.83 -6.03 13.94
N THR A 323 10.00 -7.33 14.24
CA THR A 323 11.16 -7.87 14.98
C THR A 323 12.21 -8.45 14.04
N LYS A 324 13.50 -8.27 14.37
CA LYS A 324 14.64 -8.73 13.57
C LYS A 324 15.35 -9.97 14.17
N ALA A 325 15.64 -9.92 15.46
CA ALA A 325 16.41 -10.93 16.18
C ALA A 325 15.57 -11.76 17.15
N SER A 326 14.37 -11.28 17.53
CA SER A 326 13.49 -12.00 18.44
C SER A 326 13.09 -13.36 17.89
N ARG A 327 13.13 -14.41 18.75
CA ARG A 327 12.65 -15.76 18.45
C ARG A 327 11.13 -15.82 18.22
N ILE A 328 10.40 -14.85 18.77
CA ILE A 328 8.97 -14.67 18.48
C ILE A 328 8.83 -13.55 17.44
N PRO A 329 8.49 -13.86 16.19
CA PRO A 329 8.20 -12.85 15.19
C PRO A 329 6.98 -12.03 15.59
N VAL A 330 7.09 -10.70 15.47
CA VAL A 330 5.96 -9.77 15.54
C VAL A 330 5.75 -9.24 14.14
N ILE A 331 4.57 -9.46 13.60
CA ILE A 331 4.17 -9.08 12.24
C ILE A 331 3.05 -8.07 12.35
N GLU A 332 3.07 -7.02 11.53
CA GLU A 332 1.98 -6.05 11.43
C GLU A 332 1.21 -6.25 10.12
N GLY A 333 -0.11 -6.40 10.22
CA GLY A 333 -1.02 -6.53 9.10
C GLY A 333 -2.11 -5.46 9.11
N PHE A 334 -2.72 -5.19 7.94
CA PHE A 334 -3.76 -4.20 7.78
C PHE A 334 -5.14 -4.85 7.77
N GLY A 335 -5.82 -4.82 8.92
CA GLY A 335 -7.10 -5.49 9.14
C GLY A 335 -8.34 -4.59 9.01
N SER A 336 -8.48 -3.80 7.92
CA SER A 336 -9.57 -2.84 7.78
C SER A 336 -10.94 -3.44 7.40
N SER A 337 -10.97 -4.68 6.89
CA SER A 337 -12.18 -5.46 6.58
C SER A 337 -11.99 -6.93 6.93
N TYR A 338 -13.09 -7.70 6.87
CA TYR A 338 -13.04 -9.15 7.10
C TYR A 338 -12.05 -9.83 6.16
N GLU A 339 -12.13 -9.58 4.87
CA GLU A 339 -11.31 -10.22 3.84
C GLU A 339 -9.83 -9.91 4.05
N LYS A 340 -9.49 -8.65 4.37
CA LYS A 340 -8.10 -8.24 4.63
C LYS A 340 -7.55 -8.87 5.90
N ALA A 341 -8.35 -8.92 6.97
CA ALA A 341 -7.97 -9.55 8.21
C ALA A 341 -7.77 -11.07 8.04
N ARG A 342 -8.71 -11.74 7.38
CA ARG A 342 -8.66 -13.18 7.13
C ARG A 342 -7.47 -13.54 6.26
N SER A 343 -7.25 -12.82 5.16
CA SER A 343 -6.08 -13.01 4.28
C SER A 343 -4.74 -12.83 5.02
N ALA A 344 -4.65 -11.86 5.94
CA ALA A 344 -3.44 -11.69 6.75
C ALA A 344 -3.19 -12.86 7.70
N ILE A 345 -4.24 -13.36 8.35
CA ILE A 345 -4.16 -14.53 9.23
C ILE A 345 -3.75 -15.78 8.43
N GLU A 346 -4.42 -16.04 7.32
CA GLU A 346 -4.11 -17.19 6.44
C GLU A 346 -2.68 -17.15 5.91
N ALA A 347 -2.20 -15.98 5.53
CA ALA A 347 -0.81 -15.83 5.10
C ALA A 347 0.17 -16.18 6.22
N VAL A 348 -0.07 -15.75 7.46
CA VAL A 348 0.81 -16.11 8.59
C VAL A 348 0.74 -17.60 8.89
N LEU A 349 -0.45 -18.20 8.90
CA LEU A 349 -0.63 -19.64 9.11
C LEU A 349 0.05 -20.49 8.02
N LEU A 350 0.00 -20.04 6.76
CA LEU A 350 0.67 -20.69 5.63
C LEU A 350 2.19 -20.74 5.80
N HIS A 351 2.78 -19.64 6.25
CA HIS A 351 4.22 -19.50 6.39
C HIS A 351 4.79 -20.11 7.70
N PHE A 352 3.94 -20.21 8.72
CA PHE A 352 4.33 -20.70 10.06
C PHE A 352 3.38 -21.80 10.57
N PRO A 353 3.21 -22.90 9.83
CA PRO A 353 2.17 -23.90 10.11
C PRO A 353 2.34 -24.62 11.46
N THR A 354 3.53 -24.57 12.05
CA THR A 354 3.84 -25.23 13.34
C THR A 354 3.88 -24.27 14.53
N ARG A 355 3.72 -22.95 14.30
CA ARG A 355 3.75 -21.94 15.33
C ARG A 355 2.34 -21.54 15.73
N PRO A 356 1.96 -21.62 17.03
CA PRO A 356 0.69 -21.08 17.49
C PRO A 356 0.60 -19.58 17.20
N LEU A 357 -0.43 -19.16 16.45
CA LEU A 357 -0.64 -17.77 16.09
C LEU A 357 -1.43 -17.03 17.16
N ILE A 358 -0.86 -15.94 17.65
CA ILE A 358 -1.48 -14.99 18.58
C ILE A 358 -1.84 -13.74 17.80
N VAL A 359 -3.13 -13.39 17.74
CA VAL A 359 -3.59 -12.16 17.08
C VAL A 359 -3.90 -11.09 18.11
N VAL A 360 -3.39 -9.88 17.89
CA VAL A 360 -3.77 -8.67 18.64
C VAL A 360 -4.58 -7.79 17.70
N PHE A 361 -5.85 -7.62 18.00
CA PHE A 361 -6.82 -7.03 17.08
C PHE A 361 -7.47 -5.76 17.62
N GLU A 362 -7.60 -4.74 16.73
CA GLU A 362 -8.39 -3.53 16.98
C GLU A 362 -9.51 -3.43 15.94
N PRO A 363 -10.79 -3.44 16.36
CA PRO A 363 -11.95 -3.23 15.49
C PRO A 363 -12.08 -1.74 15.13
N HIS A 364 -11.14 -1.20 14.36
CA HIS A 364 -10.98 0.25 14.14
C HIS A 364 -12.00 0.85 13.17
N THR A 365 -12.31 0.18 12.06
CA THR A 365 -13.22 0.73 11.03
C THR A 365 -14.68 0.61 11.42
N PHE A 366 -15.53 1.43 10.78
CA PHE A 366 -16.98 1.32 10.91
C PHE A 366 -17.50 -0.08 10.55
N SER A 367 -16.90 -0.72 9.54
CA SER A 367 -17.28 -2.08 9.13
C SER A 367 -17.17 -3.06 10.29
N TRP A 368 -16.08 -3.02 11.05
CA TRP A 368 -15.89 -3.90 12.23
C TRP A 368 -16.79 -3.57 13.41
N ARG A 369 -17.25 -2.33 13.50
CA ARG A 369 -18.10 -1.85 14.61
C ARG A 369 -19.60 -1.97 14.33
N SER A 370 -19.98 -2.20 13.07
CA SER A 370 -21.37 -2.38 12.66
C SER A 370 -21.94 -3.67 13.28
N ARG A 371 -23.18 -3.61 13.78
CA ARG A 371 -23.90 -4.79 14.25
C ARG A 371 -24.09 -5.83 13.15
N ASP A 372 -24.20 -5.42 11.88
CA ASP A 372 -24.31 -6.32 10.74
C ASP A 372 -23.05 -7.17 10.54
N ALA A 373 -21.90 -6.67 10.98
CA ALA A 373 -20.61 -7.38 10.90
C ALA A 373 -20.33 -8.29 12.09
N LEU A 374 -21.23 -8.40 13.08
CA LEU A 374 -20.99 -9.21 14.27
C LEU A 374 -20.71 -10.69 13.94
N SER A 375 -21.33 -11.22 12.87
CA SER A 375 -21.07 -12.59 12.39
C SER A 375 -19.67 -12.80 11.83
N TRP A 376 -18.95 -11.75 11.44
CA TRP A 376 -17.55 -11.85 10.98
C TRP A 376 -16.62 -12.41 12.07
N TYR A 377 -16.92 -12.11 13.33
CA TYR A 377 -16.14 -12.58 14.47
C TYR A 377 -16.25 -14.09 14.71
N ASP A 378 -17.20 -14.77 14.07
CA ASP A 378 -17.35 -16.22 14.19
C ASP A 378 -16.23 -17.00 13.49
N THR A 379 -15.67 -16.42 12.40
CA THR A 379 -14.77 -17.14 11.49
C THR A 379 -13.47 -16.42 11.22
N VAL A 380 -13.37 -15.10 11.41
CA VAL A 380 -12.17 -14.33 11.04
C VAL A 380 -10.89 -14.86 11.72
N PHE A 381 -11.01 -15.35 12.97
CA PHE A 381 -9.86 -15.84 13.74
C PHE A 381 -9.65 -17.36 13.68
N GLU A 382 -10.31 -18.06 12.77
CA GLU A 382 -10.08 -19.50 12.60
C GLU A 382 -8.61 -19.83 12.39
N GLY A 383 -8.11 -20.84 13.14
CA GLY A 383 -6.70 -21.25 13.13
C GLY A 383 -5.82 -20.50 14.13
N CYS A 384 -6.30 -19.43 14.77
CA CYS A 384 -5.55 -18.72 15.81
C CYS A 384 -5.58 -19.48 17.14
N ALA A 385 -4.45 -19.50 17.85
CA ALA A 385 -4.35 -20.11 19.18
C ALA A 385 -4.89 -19.18 20.28
N ARG A 386 -4.77 -17.87 20.09
CA ARG A 386 -5.21 -16.84 21.05
C ARG A 386 -5.49 -15.53 20.35
N VAL A 387 -6.49 -14.81 20.84
CA VAL A 387 -6.85 -13.48 20.33
C VAL A 387 -6.94 -12.48 21.48
N LEU A 388 -6.19 -11.39 21.39
CA LEU A 388 -6.29 -10.23 22.26
C LEU A 388 -7.03 -9.13 21.52
N ILE A 389 -8.08 -8.57 22.11
CA ILE A 389 -8.92 -7.56 21.46
C ILE A 389 -8.92 -6.29 22.30
N CYS A 390 -8.61 -5.14 21.70
CA CYS A 390 -8.81 -3.86 22.37
C CYS A 390 -10.20 -3.27 22.07
N PRO A 391 -10.70 -2.37 22.92
CA PRO A 391 -11.97 -1.68 22.67
C PRO A 391 -11.94 -0.95 21.33
N PRO A 392 -13.07 -0.91 20.60
CA PRO A 392 -13.19 -0.08 19.41
C PRO A 392 -13.01 1.41 19.80
N PRO A 393 -12.35 2.21 18.93
CA PRO A 393 -12.16 3.62 19.20
C PRO A 393 -13.49 4.39 19.20
N GLU A 394 -13.62 5.39 20.06
CA GLU A 394 -14.85 6.18 20.23
C GLU A 394 -15.08 7.27 19.14
N HIS A 395 -14.31 7.30 18.06
CA HIS A 395 -14.44 8.32 17.04
C HIS A 395 -15.50 7.97 15.97
N GLY A 396 -16.06 8.96 15.33
CA GLY A 396 -16.96 8.82 14.19
C GLY A 396 -18.37 8.37 14.60
N ALA A 397 -18.99 9.12 15.49
CA ALA A 397 -20.25 8.79 16.14
C ALA A 397 -21.39 8.32 15.23
N ALA A 398 -22.14 7.37 15.76
CA ALA A 398 -23.57 7.48 16.05
C ALA A 398 -24.57 7.49 14.89
N THR A 399 -24.20 7.24 13.65
CA THR A 399 -25.15 7.05 12.55
C THR A 399 -25.49 5.60 12.25
N ILE A 400 -24.77 4.66 12.89
CA ILE A 400 -24.97 3.22 12.74
C ILE A 400 -25.17 2.58 14.13
N ASP A 401 -25.92 1.48 14.17
CA ASP A 401 -26.03 0.62 15.36
C ASP A 401 -24.69 -0.09 15.58
N GLN A 402 -23.95 0.32 16.61
CA GLN A 402 -22.60 -0.18 16.89
C GLN A 402 -22.65 -1.34 17.86
N THR A 403 -21.78 -2.31 17.64
CA THR A 403 -21.53 -3.44 18.53
C THR A 403 -20.67 -2.99 19.71
N SER A 404 -21.06 -3.32 20.93
CA SER A 404 -20.27 -3.06 22.12
C SER A 404 -19.02 -3.95 22.18
N PHE A 405 -17.98 -3.48 22.89
CA PHE A 405 -16.77 -4.29 23.12
C PHE A 405 -17.08 -5.62 23.78
N ALA A 406 -18.02 -5.64 24.76
CA ALA A 406 -18.44 -6.86 25.44
C ALA A 406 -19.09 -7.87 24.49
N GLU A 407 -19.92 -7.42 23.55
CA GLU A 407 -20.53 -8.29 22.53
C GLU A 407 -19.47 -8.88 21.59
N ILE A 408 -18.50 -8.07 21.14
CA ILE A 408 -17.39 -8.54 20.31
C ILE A 408 -16.61 -9.63 21.03
N LEU A 409 -16.18 -9.37 22.28
CA LEU A 409 -15.39 -10.31 23.07
C LEU A 409 -16.18 -11.61 23.35
N ALA A 410 -17.45 -11.48 23.72
CA ALA A 410 -18.34 -12.64 23.95
C ALA A 410 -18.49 -13.48 22.68
N ARG A 411 -18.59 -12.83 21.50
CA ARG A 411 -18.74 -13.52 20.22
C ARG A 411 -17.50 -14.33 19.87
N VAL A 412 -16.31 -13.73 19.99
CA VAL A 412 -15.04 -14.44 19.76
C VAL A 412 -14.85 -15.56 20.76
N THR A 413 -15.15 -15.34 22.05
CA THR A 413 -15.07 -16.39 23.08
C THR A 413 -15.98 -17.58 22.76
N ALA A 414 -17.17 -17.34 22.21
CA ALA A 414 -18.13 -18.38 21.84
C ALA A 414 -17.62 -19.31 20.72
N THR A 415 -16.63 -18.92 19.94
CA THR A 415 -15.97 -19.79 18.91
C THR A 415 -15.07 -20.86 19.55
N GLY A 416 -14.80 -20.79 20.86
CA GLY A 416 -13.87 -21.68 21.55
C GLY A 416 -12.40 -21.25 21.46
N ILE A 417 -12.07 -20.18 20.75
CA ILE A 417 -10.73 -19.61 20.70
C ILE A 417 -10.44 -18.90 22.03
N ARG A 418 -9.26 -19.12 22.62
CA ARG A 418 -8.84 -18.38 23.80
C ARG A 418 -8.80 -16.89 23.48
N SER A 419 -9.67 -16.11 24.09
CA SER A 419 -9.79 -14.67 23.82
C SER A 419 -9.82 -13.87 25.12
N GLU A 420 -9.25 -12.65 25.06
CA GLU A 420 -9.25 -11.72 26.18
C GLU A 420 -9.26 -10.28 25.70
N GLY A 421 -9.82 -9.40 26.50
CA GLY A 421 -9.81 -7.96 26.27
C GLY A 421 -8.61 -7.28 26.94
N PHE A 422 -8.15 -6.16 26.37
CA PHE A 422 -7.16 -5.29 26.99
C PHE A 422 -7.48 -3.83 26.69
N GLU A 423 -7.19 -2.93 27.63
CA GLU A 423 -7.54 -1.51 27.52
C GLU A 423 -6.31 -0.58 27.42
N SER A 424 -5.10 -1.13 27.50
CA SER A 424 -3.85 -0.37 27.37
C SER A 424 -2.75 -1.18 26.73
N ALA A 425 -1.77 -0.50 26.11
CA ALA A 425 -0.59 -1.14 25.56
C ALA A 425 0.18 -1.94 26.63
N ASP A 426 0.30 -1.41 27.86
CA ASP A 426 1.01 -2.10 28.94
C ASP A 426 0.32 -3.42 29.34
N ALA A 427 -1.01 -3.44 29.38
CA ALA A 427 -1.76 -4.67 29.64
C ALA A 427 -1.53 -5.72 28.54
N ALA A 428 -1.56 -5.30 27.27
CA ALA A 428 -1.27 -6.20 26.15
C ALA A 428 0.18 -6.71 26.20
N ILE A 429 1.15 -5.83 26.44
CA ILE A 429 2.56 -6.20 26.56
C ILE A 429 2.76 -7.19 27.73
N ALA A 430 2.15 -6.98 28.88
CA ALA A 430 2.22 -7.89 30.02
C ALA A 430 1.67 -9.29 29.66
N ALA A 431 0.50 -9.35 29.00
CA ALA A 431 -0.12 -10.59 28.54
C ALA A 431 0.75 -11.33 27.49
N LEU A 432 1.40 -10.58 26.59
CA LEU A 432 2.27 -11.12 25.55
C LEU A 432 3.68 -11.47 26.06
N SER A 433 4.13 -10.91 27.18
CA SER A 433 5.44 -11.23 27.78
C SER A 433 5.54 -12.63 28.38
N THR A 434 4.44 -13.37 28.40
CA THR A 434 4.37 -14.77 28.89
C THR A 434 4.40 -15.81 27.79
N LEU A 435 4.58 -15.40 26.53
CA LEU A 435 4.57 -16.28 25.36
C LEU A 435 5.75 -17.25 25.35
N GLN A 436 5.58 -18.38 24.66
CA GLN A 436 6.64 -19.35 24.41
C GLN A 436 7.41 -19.01 23.14
N ALA A 437 8.68 -19.36 23.06
CA ALA A 437 9.56 -19.01 21.95
C ALA A 437 9.14 -19.59 20.57
N ASN A 438 8.21 -20.54 20.54
CA ASN A 438 7.67 -21.12 19.31
C ASN A 438 6.39 -20.45 18.82
N GLU A 439 5.89 -19.43 19.51
CA GLU A 439 4.68 -18.69 19.13
C GLU A 439 5.01 -17.56 18.14
N ILE A 440 3.98 -16.97 17.52
CA ILE A 440 4.09 -15.84 16.61
C ILE A 440 2.98 -14.85 16.87
N VAL A 441 3.26 -13.55 16.78
CA VAL A 441 2.29 -12.47 17.03
C VAL A 441 1.97 -11.73 15.74
N LEU A 442 0.68 -11.60 15.44
CA LEU A 442 0.16 -10.75 14.37
C LEU A 442 -0.62 -9.59 14.99
N LEU A 443 -0.11 -8.38 14.80
CA LEU A 443 -0.79 -7.13 15.11
C LEU A 443 -1.70 -6.77 13.93
N LEU A 444 -3.00 -6.66 14.15
CA LEU A 444 -3.98 -6.54 13.08
C LEU A 444 -4.93 -5.38 13.33
N SER A 445 -4.70 -4.27 12.63
CA SER A 445 -5.54 -3.08 12.71
C SER A 445 -5.39 -2.19 11.47
N SER A 446 -6.34 -1.28 11.25
CA SER A 446 -6.19 -0.12 10.37
C SER A 446 -5.88 1.16 11.16
N GLY A 447 -5.99 1.12 12.47
CA GLY A 447 -5.70 2.20 13.41
C GLY A 447 -4.33 2.07 14.09
N PRO A 448 -4.14 2.81 15.18
CA PRO A 448 -2.86 2.84 15.91
C PRO A 448 -2.65 1.64 16.85
N LEU A 449 -3.67 0.83 17.11
CA LEU A 449 -3.61 -0.32 18.03
C LEU A 449 -2.90 0.03 19.35
N LEU A 450 -3.29 1.14 19.97
CA LEU A 450 -2.73 1.69 21.20
C LEU A 450 -1.19 1.93 21.15
N GLY A 451 -0.57 2.06 19.98
CA GLY A 451 0.87 2.23 19.82
C GLY A 451 1.69 0.94 19.96
N LEU A 452 1.06 -0.22 19.97
CA LEU A 452 1.75 -1.53 20.04
C LEU A 452 2.74 -1.78 18.89
N PRO A 453 2.47 -1.38 17.63
CA PRO A 453 3.45 -1.53 16.55
C PRO A 453 4.80 -0.87 16.83
N ASP A 454 4.81 0.24 17.58
CA ASP A 454 6.03 0.97 17.94
C ASP A 454 6.68 0.45 19.23
N SER A 455 5.89 0.04 20.22
CA SER A 455 6.38 -0.31 21.57
C SER A 455 6.74 -1.79 21.73
N LEU A 456 5.93 -2.70 21.18
CA LEU A 456 6.09 -4.14 21.39
C LEU A 456 7.37 -4.73 20.80
N PRO A 457 7.84 -4.35 19.57
CA PRO A 457 9.04 -4.94 18.99
C PRO A 457 10.27 -4.80 19.89
N GLY A 458 10.50 -3.62 20.45
CA GLY A 458 11.63 -3.38 21.35
C GLY A 458 11.57 -4.19 22.65
N VAL A 459 10.39 -4.52 23.13
CA VAL A 459 10.20 -5.43 24.29
C VAL A 459 10.57 -6.85 23.89
N PHE A 460 10.08 -7.32 22.73
CA PHE A 460 10.31 -8.69 22.26
C PHE A 460 11.78 -8.95 21.89
N GLU A 461 12.47 -7.97 21.31
CA GLU A 461 13.90 -8.07 21.05
C GLU A 461 14.73 -8.26 22.35
N ARG A 462 14.26 -7.75 23.48
CA ARG A 462 14.91 -7.96 24.80
C ARG A 462 14.52 -9.25 25.50
N LEU A 463 13.23 -9.63 25.43
CA LEU A 463 12.72 -10.79 26.17
C LEU A 463 12.98 -12.11 25.47
N TYR A 464 13.00 -12.12 24.14
CA TYR A 464 13.06 -13.31 23.30
C TYR A 464 14.24 -13.30 22.32
N ALA A 465 15.34 -12.68 22.71
CA ALA A 465 16.59 -12.65 21.95
C ALA A 465 17.15 -14.06 21.65
#